data_3e691d0cd42715482a629e2f743f7067
#
_entry.id   3e691d0cd42715482a629e2f743f7067
#
_cell.length_a   1.000
_cell.length_b   1.000
_cell.length_c   1.000
_cell.angle_alpha   90.00
_cell.angle_beta   90.00
_cell.angle_gamma   90.00
#
_symmetry.space_group_name_H-M   'P 1'
#
loop_
_entity.id
_entity.type
_entity.pdbx_description
1 polymer ?
#
loop_
_entity_poly.entity_id
_entity_poly.type
_entity_poly.pdbx_seq_one_letter_code
_entity_poly.pdbx_strand_id
1 'polypeptide(L)'
;MTLYQPESGYSYNSDSLFLYDFISRFNPKGELLDVGAGCGIVGLLLGRDFKTVNVYGVEKQEHFIKYAQKNAQVNEIKYKLFQSNFLELEEQKKYDFIVSNPPFYPEGVQKSEDAVLLNARYASNLPLDDFFKKVSRLLKPHSHFIFCYDPTAFSDICTAINRVKMRICDVQFVHSKENKNASLVMIHARNGSKSMMKVLNPLIVMSENEYTQKIKEIFLKTDTQSIKCQL
;
A
#
# COMPACT_ATOMS: atom_id res chain seq x y z
N MET A 1 -13.71 -0.37 -13.07
CA MET A 1 -12.80 -1.56 -13.06
C MET A 1 -13.43 -2.67 -12.24
N THR A 2 -13.51 -3.90 -12.76
CA THR A 2 -14.08 -5.07 -12.06
C THR A 2 -13.01 -5.82 -11.31
N LEU A 3 -13.25 -6.15 -10.03
CA LEU A 3 -12.31 -6.82 -9.16
C LEU A 3 -12.94 -8.04 -8.51
N TYR A 4 -12.40 -9.20 -8.79
CA TYR A 4 -12.75 -10.45 -8.13
C TYR A 4 -11.98 -10.56 -6.80
N GLN A 5 -12.68 -10.98 -5.74
CA GLN A 5 -12.14 -11.15 -4.40
C GLN A 5 -12.65 -12.44 -3.77
N PRO A 6 -11.91 -13.00 -2.80
CA PRO A 6 -12.40 -14.16 -2.04
C PRO A 6 -13.76 -13.89 -1.37
N GLU A 7 -14.62 -14.91 -1.32
CA GLU A 7 -15.89 -14.85 -0.58
C GLU A 7 -15.66 -14.71 0.92
N SER A 8 -14.58 -15.30 1.43
CA SER A 8 -14.19 -15.26 2.84
C SER A 8 -12.71 -14.85 2.97
N GLY A 9 -12.35 -14.33 4.14
CA GLY A 9 -10.99 -13.87 4.41
C GLY A 9 -10.77 -12.40 4.03
N TYR A 10 -9.52 -12.05 3.72
CA TYR A 10 -9.14 -10.66 3.43
C TYR A 10 -9.71 -10.20 2.08
N SER A 11 -10.35 -9.05 2.10
CA SER A 11 -10.73 -8.28 0.92
C SER A 11 -10.10 -6.90 1.03
N TYR A 12 -9.79 -6.25 -0.10
CA TYR A 12 -9.28 -4.88 -0.05
C TYR A 12 -10.33 -3.96 0.59
N ASN A 13 -9.84 -2.95 1.27
CA ASN A 13 -10.63 -1.91 1.92
C ASN A 13 -10.31 -0.54 1.32
N SER A 14 -10.92 0.50 1.85
CA SER A 14 -10.71 1.89 1.45
C SER A 14 -9.26 2.35 1.55
N ASP A 15 -8.43 1.73 2.43
CA ASP A 15 -7.03 2.09 2.61
C ASP A 15 -6.23 1.94 1.30
N SER A 16 -6.52 0.89 0.53
CA SER A 16 -5.93 0.67 -0.80
C SER A 16 -6.29 1.79 -1.79
N LEU A 17 -7.52 2.31 -1.71
CA LEU A 17 -7.98 3.41 -2.58
C LEU A 17 -7.37 4.75 -2.16
N PHE A 18 -7.22 4.97 -0.84
CA PHE A 18 -6.53 6.15 -0.32
C PHE A 18 -5.05 6.14 -0.67
N LEU A 19 -4.40 4.97 -0.55
CA LEU A 19 -3.01 4.79 -0.94
C LEU A 19 -2.84 5.05 -2.45
N TYR A 20 -3.72 4.53 -3.31
CA TYR A 20 -3.69 4.81 -4.74
C TYR A 20 -3.81 6.32 -5.02
N ASP A 21 -4.74 7.07 -4.36
CA ASP A 21 -4.85 8.53 -4.55
C ASP A 21 -3.58 9.24 -4.10
N PHE A 22 -3.00 8.80 -2.98
CA PHE A 22 -1.75 9.35 -2.48
C PHE A 22 -0.58 9.12 -3.44
N ILE A 23 -0.42 7.90 -3.98
CA ILE A 23 0.61 7.55 -4.98
C ILE A 23 0.43 8.37 -6.27
N SER A 24 -0.82 8.57 -6.70
CA SER A 24 -1.13 9.29 -7.96
C SER A 24 -0.55 10.70 -8.01
N ARG A 25 -0.34 11.35 -6.86
CA ARG A 25 0.24 12.71 -6.76
C ARG A 25 1.69 12.78 -7.24
N PHE A 26 2.39 11.66 -7.26
CA PHE A 26 3.80 11.56 -7.66
C PHE A 26 3.98 11.17 -9.12
N ASN A 27 2.89 11.11 -9.90
CA ASN A 27 2.87 10.79 -11.32
C ASN A 27 3.74 9.56 -11.67
N PRO A 28 3.36 8.35 -11.20
CA PRO A 28 4.14 7.13 -11.38
C PRO A 28 4.47 6.85 -12.83
N LYS A 29 5.71 6.41 -13.08
CA LYS A 29 6.22 6.00 -14.39
C LYS A 29 7.37 5.01 -14.25
N GLY A 30 7.67 4.27 -15.31
CA GLY A 30 8.75 3.27 -15.33
C GLY A 30 8.37 1.99 -14.59
N GLU A 31 9.30 1.41 -13.87
CA GLU A 31 9.15 0.11 -13.22
C GLU A 31 8.54 0.29 -11.82
N LEU A 32 7.38 -0.31 -11.56
CA LEU A 32 6.68 -0.22 -10.29
C LEU A 32 6.47 -1.61 -9.71
N LEU A 33 6.88 -1.81 -8.45
CA LEU A 33 6.64 -3.04 -7.68
C LEU A 33 5.59 -2.80 -6.59
N ASP A 34 4.51 -3.55 -6.61
CA ASP A 34 3.47 -3.62 -5.58
C ASP A 34 3.79 -4.78 -4.64
N VAL A 35 4.16 -4.47 -3.40
CA VAL A 35 4.58 -5.45 -2.39
C VAL A 35 3.41 -5.81 -1.48
N GLY A 36 3.11 -7.11 -1.41
CA GLY A 36 1.89 -7.60 -0.77
C GLY A 36 0.67 -7.28 -1.62
N ALA A 37 0.74 -7.62 -2.92
CA ALA A 37 -0.24 -7.19 -3.91
C ALA A 37 -1.69 -7.63 -3.60
N GLY A 38 -1.87 -8.70 -2.82
CA GLY A 38 -3.18 -9.28 -2.56
C GLY A 38 -3.92 -9.60 -3.87
N CYS A 39 -5.16 -9.14 -3.99
CA CYS A 39 -5.94 -9.28 -5.24
C CYS A 39 -5.51 -8.28 -6.35
N GLY A 40 -4.44 -7.50 -6.14
CA GLY A 40 -3.83 -6.62 -7.14
C GLY A 40 -4.39 -5.21 -7.23
N ILE A 41 -5.26 -4.77 -6.30
CA ILE A 41 -6.01 -3.50 -6.44
C ILE A 41 -5.13 -2.29 -6.70
N VAL A 42 -4.04 -2.08 -5.93
CA VAL A 42 -3.19 -0.90 -6.04
C VAL A 42 -2.43 -0.92 -7.37
N GLY A 43 -1.77 -2.03 -7.68
CA GLY A 43 -1.04 -2.21 -8.93
C GLY A 43 -1.93 -2.07 -10.17
N LEU A 44 -3.15 -2.62 -10.12
CA LEU A 44 -4.11 -2.55 -11.24
C LEU A 44 -4.62 -1.12 -11.47
N LEU A 45 -4.97 -0.38 -10.42
CA LEU A 45 -5.37 1.02 -10.55
C LEU A 45 -4.24 1.87 -11.14
N LEU A 46 -3.01 1.66 -10.68
CA LEU A 46 -1.83 2.36 -11.22
C LEU A 46 -1.56 1.99 -12.69
N GLY A 47 -1.65 0.72 -13.05
CA GLY A 47 -1.49 0.27 -14.44
C GLY A 47 -2.61 0.74 -15.37
N ARG A 48 -3.84 0.90 -14.86
CA ARG A 48 -4.96 1.46 -15.60
C ARG A 48 -4.73 2.93 -15.97
N ASP A 49 -4.30 3.74 -15.00
CA ASP A 49 -4.31 5.19 -15.12
C ASP A 49 -2.97 5.79 -15.55
N PHE A 50 -1.87 5.09 -15.31
CA PHE A 50 -0.52 5.54 -15.68
C PHE A 50 0.08 4.65 -16.77
N LYS A 51 -0.17 4.98 -18.04
CA LYS A 51 0.19 4.13 -19.20
C LYS A 51 1.70 3.92 -19.39
N THR A 52 2.53 4.72 -18.75
CA THR A 52 4.00 4.62 -18.79
C THR A 52 4.58 3.77 -17.65
N VAL A 53 3.71 3.14 -16.83
CA VAL A 53 4.11 2.25 -15.74
C VAL A 53 4.12 0.81 -16.22
N ASN A 54 5.21 0.10 -15.93
CA ASN A 54 5.28 -1.36 -16.00
C ASN A 54 5.04 -1.92 -14.59
N VAL A 55 3.91 -2.58 -14.39
CA VAL A 55 3.48 -3.03 -13.07
C VAL A 55 3.97 -4.45 -12.79
N TYR A 56 4.61 -4.61 -11.63
CA TYR A 56 5.02 -5.87 -11.04
C TYR A 56 4.37 -5.99 -9.67
N GLY A 57 4.01 -7.21 -9.27
CA GLY A 57 3.50 -7.47 -7.93
C GLY A 57 4.19 -8.68 -7.31
N VAL A 58 4.39 -8.64 -6.00
CA VAL A 58 4.82 -9.79 -5.22
C VAL A 58 3.78 -10.08 -4.15
N GLU A 59 3.34 -11.34 -4.11
CA GLU A 59 2.37 -11.82 -3.14
C GLU A 59 2.77 -13.23 -2.68
N LYS A 60 2.71 -13.48 -1.38
CA LYS A 60 3.11 -14.76 -0.79
C LYS A 60 2.05 -15.84 -1.00
N GLN A 61 0.79 -15.46 -0.90
CA GLN A 61 -0.33 -16.40 -0.85
C GLN A 61 -0.81 -16.74 -2.26
N GLU A 62 -0.75 -18.03 -2.63
CA GLU A 62 -1.12 -18.52 -3.95
C GLU A 62 -2.55 -18.14 -4.35
N HIS A 63 -3.50 -18.24 -3.42
CA HIS A 63 -4.89 -17.91 -3.73
C HIS A 63 -5.05 -16.45 -4.15
N PHE A 64 -4.36 -15.49 -3.52
CA PHE A 64 -4.41 -14.08 -3.94
C PHE A 64 -3.75 -13.85 -5.30
N ILE A 65 -2.69 -14.58 -5.62
CA ILE A 65 -2.08 -14.53 -6.97
C ILE A 65 -3.11 -14.89 -8.04
N LYS A 66 -3.95 -15.92 -7.81
CA LYS A 66 -5.01 -16.31 -8.75
C LYS A 66 -6.01 -15.18 -8.98
N TYR A 67 -6.45 -14.51 -7.90
CA TYR A 67 -7.33 -13.34 -8.02
C TYR A 67 -6.65 -12.17 -8.74
N ALA A 68 -5.39 -11.86 -8.40
CA ALA A 68 -4.66 -10.78 -9.07
C ALA A 68 -4.46 -11.04 -10.57
N GLN A 69 -4.15 -12.28 -10.96
CA GLN A 69 -4.07 -12.70 -12.37
C GLN A 69 -5.40 -12.56 -13.09
N LYS A 70 -6.49 -13.06 -12.47
CA LYS A 70 -7.85 -12.92 -13.02
C LYS A 70 -8.24 -11.45 -13.18
N ASN A 71 -7.96 -10.63 -12.18
CA ASN A 71 -8.25 -9.21 -12.20
C ASN A 71 -7.43 -8.48 -13.29
N ALA A 72 -6.17 -8.81 -13.45
CA ALA A 72 -5.34 -8.28 -14.54
C ALA A 72 -5.91 -8.65 -15.92
N GLN A 73 -6.31 -9.91 -16.09
CA GLN A 73 -6.88 -10.42 -17.35
C GLN A 73 -8.19 -9.72 -17.71
N VAL A 74 -9.16 -9.65 -16.79
CA VAL A 74 -10.49 -9.08 -17.09
C VAL A 74 -10.49 -7.58 -17.30
N ASN A 75 -9.47 -6.88 -16.78
CA ASN A 75 -9.29 -5.45 -16.98
C ASN A 75 -8.23 -5.11 -18.05
N GLU A 76 -7.69 -6.11 -18.75
CA GLU A 76 -6.69 -5.95 -19.82
C GLU A 76 -5.43 -5.17 -19.38
N ILE A 77 -5.01 -5.38 -18.13
CA ILE A 77 -3.85 -4.69 -17.55
C ILE A 77 -2.66 -5.66 -17.51
N LYS A 78 -1.53 -5.22 -18.07
CA LYS A 78 -0.27 -5.98 -17.97
C LYS A 78 0.27 -5.90 -16.54
N TYR A 79 0.21 -7.00 -15.82
CA TYR A 79 0.65 -7.11 -14.44
C TYR A 79 1.50 -8.37 -14.27
N LYS A 80 2.80 -8.22 -14.10
CA LYS A 80 3.71 -9.33 -13.87
C LYS A 80 3.75 -9.67 -12.38
N LEU A 81 3.28 -10.85 -12.01
CA LEU A 81 3.13 -11.29 -10.64
C LEU A 81 4.18 -12.34 -10.26
N PHE A 82 4.79 -12.17 -9.09
CA PHE A 82 5.70 -13.12 -8.45
C PHE A 82 5.00 -13.72 -7.22
N GLN A 83 4.86 -15.03 -7.20
CA GLN A 83 4.43 -15.75 -6.00
C GLN A 83 5.65 -16.00 -5.11
N SER A 84 5.84 -15.15 -4.11
CA SER A 84 6.98 -15.24 -3.20
C SER A 84 6.75 -14.43 -1.93
N ASN A 85 7.38 -14.83 -0.83
CA ASN A 85 7.63 -13.91 0.27
C ASN A 85 8.55 -12.79 -0.22
N PHE A 86 8.16 -11.53 0.01
CA PHE A 86 8.95 -10.39 -0.44
C PHE A 86 10.40 -10.42 0.08
N LEU A 87 10.62 -10.83 1.32
CA LEU A 87 11.97 -10.90 1.89
C LEU A 87 12.86 -11.96 1.22
N GLU A 88 12.25 -13.01 0.67
CA GLU A 88 12.92 -14.12 -0.01
C GLU A 88 13.00 -13.91 -1.53
N LEU A 89 12.30 -12.91 -2.09
CA LEU A 89 12.27 -12.65 -3.51
C LEU A 89 13.69 -12.43 -4.07
N GLU A 90 14.14 -13.32 -4.93
CA GLU A 90 15.39 -13.18 -5.67
C GLU A 90 15.18 -12.30 -6.90
N GLU A 91 15.32 -11.00 -6.73
CA GLU A 91 15.12 -10.01 -7.80
C GLU A 91 16.33 -9.08 -7.88
N GLN A 92 16.91 -8.96 -9.07
CA GLN A 92 18.01 -8.04 -9.36
C GLN A 92 17.56 -6.74 -10.01
N LYS A 93 16.34 -6.73 -10.55
CA LYS A 93 15.74 -5.54 -11.15
C LYS A 93 15.59 -4.43 -10.11
N LYS A 94 15.80 -3.21 -10.58
CA LYS A 94 15.59 -2.00 -9.79
C LYS A 94 14.32 -1.30 -10.24
N TYR A 95 13.61 -0.73 -9.28
CA TYR A 95 12.31 -0.11 -9.49
C TYR A 95 12.37 1.41 -9.31
N ASP A 96 11.58 2.10 -10.11
CA ASP A 96 11.35 3.55 -9.99
C ASP A 96 10.37 3.85 -8.86
N PHE A 97 9.42 2.94 -8.65
CA PHE A 97 8.45 2.99 -7.57
C PHE A 97 8.35 1.62 -6.90
N ILE A 98 8.36 1.63 -5.57
CA ILE A 98 7.90 0.49 -4.77
C ILE A 98 6.73 1.00 -3.95
N VAL A 99 5.62 0.27 -3.98
CA VAL A 99 4.41 0.61 -3.23
C VAL A 99 3.99 -0.57 -2.36
N SER A 100 3.34 -0.31 -1.22
CA SER A 100 2.87 -1.38 -0.36
C SER A 100 1.69 -0.94 0.52
N ASN A 101 0.66 -1.78 0.59
CA ASN A 101 -0.35 -1.76 1.63
C ASN A 101 -0.22 -3.05 2.44
N PRO A 102 0.82 -3.17 3.30
CA PRO A 102 1.09 -4.41 4.00
C PRO A 102 -0.01 -4.70 5.03
N PRO A 103 -0.27 -5.97 5.35
CA PRO A 103 -1.19 -6.31 6.41
C PRO A 103 -0.63 -5.81 7.76
N PHE A 104 -1.38 -4.95 8.45
CA PHE A 104 -1.00 -4.41 9.77
C PHE A 104 -1.52 -5.30 10.90
N TYR A 105 -2.46 -6.19 10.60
CA TYR A 105 -3.14 -7.03 11.58
C TYR A 105 -2.92 -8.51 11.28
N PRO A 106 -2.79 -9.39 12.31
CA PRO A 106 -2.83 -10.82 12.09
C PRO A 106 -4.15 -11.23 11.44
N GLU A 107 -4.09 -12.25 10.58
CA GLU A 107 -5.29 -12.85 10.01
C GLU A 107 -6.26 -13.26 11.13
N GLY A 108 -7.53 -12.81 11.03
CA GLY A 108 -8.61 -13.23 11.93
C GLY A 108 -8.86 -12.33 13.15
N VAL A 109 -8.15 -11.23 13.34
CA VAL A 109 -8.39 -10.29 14.42
C VAL A 109 -9.28 -9.13 13.96
N GLN A 110 -10.53 -9.10 14.45
CA GLN A 110 -11.34 -7.88 14.37
C GLN A 110 -10.72 -6.79 15.23
N LYS A 111 -10.80 -5.53 14.77
CA LYS A 111 -10.35 -4.37 15.55
C LYS A 111 -11.05 -4.36 16.91
N SER A 112 -10.41 -4.89 17.96
CA SER A 112 -10.85 -4.74 19.34
C SER A 112 -10.07 -3.63 20.02
N GLU A 113 -10.66 -3.01 21.03
CA GLU A 113 -10.07 -1.87 21.78
C GLU A 113 -8.79 -2.22 22.57
N ASP A 114 -8.41 -3.50 22.63
CA ASP A 114 -7.17 -3.98 23.29
C ASP A 114 -5.91 -3.91 22.38
N ALA A 115 -5.85 -2.93 21.49
CA ALA A 115 -4.76 -2.71 20.55
C ALA A 115 -3.36 -2.59 21.19
N VAL A 116 -3.24 -2.26 22.46
CA VAL A 116 -1.94 -2.10 23.16
C VAL A 116 -1.21 -3.42 23.36
N LEU A 117 -1.94 -4.52 23.60
CA LEU A 117 -1.36 -5.87 23.74
C LEU A 117 -0.99 -6.51 22.40
N LEU A 118 -1.57 -6.03 21.31
CA LEU A 118 -1.35 -6.50 19.96
C LEU A 118 -0.05 -5.92 19.37
N ASN A 119 0.33 -4.69 19.70
CA ASN A 119 1.54 -4.04 19.17
C ASN A 119 2.84 -4.83 19.41
N ALA A 120 2.97 -5.52 20.53
CA ALA A 120 4.14 -6.39 20.81
C ALA A 120 4.18 -7.66 19.93
N ARG A 121 3.06 -8.10 19.39
CA ARG A 121 2.95 -9.28 18.50
C ARG A 121 3.09 -8.92 17.01
N TYR A 122 2.84 -7.67 16.63
CA TYR A 122 2.90 -7.20 15.23
C TYR A 122 4.31 -7.10 14.67
N ALA A 123 5.29 -6.76 15.50
CA ALA A 123 6.69 -6.72 15.12
C ALA A 123 7.23 -8.07 14.58
N SER A 124 6.53 -9.19 14.86
CA SER A 124 6.95 -10.53 14.43
C SER A 124 6.53 -10.88 12.98
N ASN A 125 5.53 -10.20 12.40
CA ASN A 125 5.00 -10.59 11.08
C ASN A 125 5.61 -9.85 9.91
N LEU A 126 6.09 -8.60 10.11
CA LEU A 126 6.88 -7.88 9.12
C LEU A 126 8.03 -7.16 9.82
N PRO A 127 9.23 -7.74 9.86
CA PRO A 127 10.39 -7.10 10.45
C PRO A 127 10.72 -5.85 9.64
N LEU A 128 10.35 -4.67 10.16
CA LEU A 128 10.45 -3.38 9.46
C LEU A 128 11.88 -3.10 8.96
N ASP A 129 12.88 -3.45 9.75
CA ASP A 129 14.30 -3.25 9.37
C ASP A 129 14.66 -4.08 8.12
N ASP A 130 14.29 -5.36 8.06
CA ASP A 130 14.57 -6.21 6.91
C ASP A 130 13.73 -5.80 5.69
N PHE A 131 12.49 -5.43 5.93
CA PHE A 131 11.59 -4.92 4.89
C PHE A 131 12.15 -3.66 4.22
N PHE A 132 12.50 -2.63 5.00
CA PHE A 132 13.05 -1.39 4.44
C PHE A 132 14.44 -1.57 3.84
N LYS A 133 15.26 -2.47 4.40
CA LYS A 133 16.55 -2.85 3.82
C LYS A 133 16.36 -3.47 2.42
N LYS A 134 15.40 -4.38 2.27
CA LYS A 134 15.07 -4.99 0.98
C LYS A 134 14.53 -3.95 0.01
N VAL A 135 13.58 -3.10 0.44
CA VAL A 135 13.04 -2.00 -0.36
C VAL A 135 14.16 -1.08 -0.85
N SER A 136 15.01 -0.59 0.05
CA SER A 136 16.12 0.31 -0.32
C SER A 136 17.06 -0.33 -1.34
N ARG A 137 17.30 -1.65 -1.22
CA ARG A 137 18.12 -2.40 -2.17
C ARG A 137 17.48 -2.53 -3.54
N LEU A 138 16.16 -2.64 -3.64
CA LEU A 138 15.44 -2.79 -4.91
C LEU A 138 15.08 -1.46 -5.58
N LEU A 139 15.18 -0.33 -4.87
CA LEU A 139 14.96 0.98 -5.44
C LEU A 139 16.16 1.45 -6.28
N LYS A 140 15.88 2.15 -7.38
CA LYS A 140 16.88 2.95 -8.10
C LYS A 140 17.31 4.17 -7.25
N PRO A 141 18.43 4.83 -7.56
CA PRO A 141 18.75 6.12 -6.97
C PRO A 141 17.62 7.15 -7.20
N HIS A 142 17.29 7.93 -6.19
CA HIS A 142 16.24 8.97 -6.22
C HIS A 142 14.83 8.50 -6.50
N SER A 143 14.57 7.19 -6.39
CA SER A 143 13.26 6.56 -6.58
C SER A 143 12.35 6.69 -5.38
N HIS A 144 11.12 6.24 -5.54
CA HIS A 144 10.01 6.46 -4.64
C HIS A 144 9.60 5.16 -3.94
N PHE A 145 9.50 5.20 -2.61
CA PHE A 145 8.83 4.19 -1.82
C PHE A 145 7.60 4.82 -1.17
N ILE A 146 6.42 4.28 -1.46
CA ILE A 146 5.15 4.83 -0.99
C ILE A 146 4.32 3.71 -0.39
N PHE A 147 3.92 3.87 0.87
CA PHE A 147 3.19 2.85 1.59
C PHE A 147 2.27 3.46 2.63
N CYS A 148 1.34 2.66 3.13
CA CYS A 148 0.55 3.02 4.29
C CYS A 148 0.84 2.07 5.46
N TYR A 149 0.57 2.52 6.67
CA TYR A 149 0.82 1.74 7.88
C TYR A 149 -0.03 2.24 9.07
N ASP A 150 -0.03 1.46 10.16
CA ASP A 150 -0.62 1.88 11.42
C ASP A 150 0.13 3.11 11.97
N PRO A 151 -0.56 4.22 12.28
CA PRO A 151 0.09 5.43 12.77
C PRO A 151 0.78 5.25 14.13
N THR A 152 0.42 4.26 14.93
CA THR A 152 1.09 3.97 16.21
C THR A 152 2.54 3.52 16.02
N ALA A 153 2.87 2.91 14.88
CA ALA A 153 4.22 2.48 14.53
C ALA A 153 5.07 3.59 13.88
N PHE A 154 4.56 4.83 13.76
CA PHE A 154 5.23 5.88 12.99
C PHE A 154 6.64 6.21 13.49
N SER A 155 6.88 6.18 14.79
CA SER A 155 8.21 6.40 15.38
C SER A 155 9.21 5.32 14.95
N ASP A 156 8.80 4.06 14.97
CA ASP A 156 9.64 2.92 14.59
C ASP A 156 9.92 2.94 13.09
N ILE A 157 8.92 3.30 12.29
CA ILE A 157 9.06 3.51 10.84
C ILE A 157 10.10 4.59 10.54
N CYS A 158 10.04 5.74 11.21
CA CYS A 158 11.03 6.81 11.03
C CYS A 158 12.44 6.32 11.33
N THR A 159 12.59 5.57 12.41
CA THR A 159 13.87 4.99 12.83
C THR A 159 14.40 3.99 11.79
N ALA A 160 13.58 3.05 11.35
CA ALA A 160 13.97 2.02 10.41
C ALA A 160 14.28 2.58 9.01
N ILE A 161 13.52 3.57 8.52
CA ILE A 161 13.78 4.27 7.25
C ILE A 161 15.12 5.02 7.31
N ASN A 162 15.43 5.67 8.43
CA ASN A 162 16.70 6.39 8.60
C ASN A 162 17.90 5.43 8.60
N ARG A 163 17.78 4.24 9.20
CA ARG A 163 18.83 3.20 9.20
C ARG A 163 19.24 2.77 7.79
N VAL A 164 18.31 2.73 6.86
CA VAL A 164 18.60 2.39 5.45
C VAL A 164 18.90 3.60 4.57
N LYS A 165 19.15 4.77 5.19
CA LYS A 165 19.52 6.03 4.51
C LYS A 165 18.48 6.53 3.51
N MET A 166 17.24 6.11 3.64
CA MET A 166 16.11 6.73 2.95
C MET A 166 15.62 7.96 3.74
N ARG A 167 14.90 8.85 3.05
CA ARG A 167 14.33 10.05 3.65
C ARG A 167 12.82 10.05 3.45
N ILE A 168 12.06 10.21 4.53
CA ILE A 168 10.63 10.52 4.43
C ILE A 168 10.49 11.94 3.87
N CYS A 169 9.74 12.06 2.79
CA CYS A 169 9.50 13.31 2.08
C CYS A 169 8.10 13.85 2.33
N ASP A 170 7.09 12.99 2.35
CA ASP A 170 5.71 13.39 2.58
C ASP A 170 5.02 12.39 3.50
N VAL A 171 4.17 12.91 4.40
CA VAL A 171 3.34 12.13 5.32
C VAL A 171 1.93 12.69 5.30
N GLN A 172 0.94 11.81 5.25
CA GLN A 172 -0.46 12.16 5.38
C GLN A 172 -1.16 11.20 6.35
N PHE A 173 -1.78 11.73 7.38
CA PHE A 173 -2.60 10.94 8.30
C PHE A 173 -4.04 10.87 7.79
N VAL A 174 -4.67 9.71 7.99
CA VAL A 174 -6.07 9.47 7.66
C VAL A 174 -6.86 9.31 8.95
N HIS A 175 -7.93 10.06 9.07
CA HIS A 175 -8.82 10.02 10.22
C HIS A 175 -10.22 9.58 9.78
N SER A 176 -10.85 8.69 10.54
CA SER A 176 -12.23 8.29 10.25
C SER A 176 -13.20 9.47 10.38
N LYS A 177 -12.97 10.38 11.35
CA LYS A 177 -13.66 11.66 11.57
C LYS A 177 -12.66 12.68 12.14
N GLU A 178 -12.96 13.98 12.05
CA GLU A 178 -12.07 15.05 12.57
C GLU A 178 -11.71 14.90 14.05
N ASN A 179 -12.64 14.44 14.87
CA ASN A 179 -12.47 14.25 16.31
C ASN A 179 -11.96 12.86 16.72
N LYS A 180 -11.51 12.05 15.77
CA LYS A 180 -10.92 10.73 16.03
C LYS A 180 -9.42 10.74 15.74
N ASN A 181 -8.69 9.92 16.48
CA ASN A 181 -7.27 9.70 16.18
C ASN A 181 -7.09 9.16 14.77
N ALA A 182 -5.90 9.37 14.19
CA ALA A 182 -5.55 8.79 12.91
C ALA A 182 -5.65 7.26 12.98
N SER A 183 -6.22 6.65 11.95
CA SER A 183 -6.34 5.20 11.79
C SER A 183 -5.39 4.62 10.75
N LEU A 184 -4.78 5.50 9.94
CA LEU A 184 -3.80 5.13 8.91
C LEU A 184 -2.81 6.28 8.72
N VAL A 185 -1.57 5.96 8.39
CA VAL A 185 -0.58 6.93 7.91
C VAL A 185 -0.08 6.51 6.53
N MET A 186 -0.09 7.44 5.59
CA MET A 186 0.49 7.29 4.26
C MET A 186 1.84 8.00 4.23
N ILE A 187 2.86 7.30 3.76
CA ILE A 187 4.26 7.74 3.83
C ILE A 187 4.87 7.64 2.44
N HIS A 188 5.49 8.72 1.99
CA HIS A 188 6.36 8.74 0.84
C HIS A 188 7.80 8.94 1.30
N ALA A 189 8.64 7.97 1.01
CA ALA A 189 10.08 8.01 1.26
C ALA A 189 10.86 7.90 -0.05
N ARG A 190 12.07 8.43 -0.06
CA ARG A 190 12.94 8.40 -1.24
C ARG A 190 14.33 7.94 -0.88
N ASN A 191 14.92 7.17 -1.80
CA ASN A 191 16.32 6.81 -1.73
C ASN A 191 17.20 8.01 -2.19
N GLY A 192 18.22 8.35 -1.40
CA GLY A 192 19.17 9.42 -1.74
C GLY A 192 18.59 10.85 -1.75
N SER A 193 17.44 11.09 -1.12
CA SER A 193 16.83 12.43 -1.01
C SER A 193 17.46 13.27 0.11
N LYS A 194 17.52 14.58 -0.11
CA LYS A 194 17.85 15.59 0.91
C LYS A 194 16.63 16.46 1.27
N SER A 195 15.45 16.14 0.76
CA SER A 195 14.23 16.92 0.99
C SER A 195 13.85 16.94 2.46
N MET A 196 13.30 18.07 2.91
CA MET A 196 12.63 18.14 4.20
C MET A 196 11.28 17.44 4.12
N MET A 197 10.86 16.81 5.22
CA MET A 197 9.57 16.15 5.33
C MET A 197 8.44 17.20 5.31
N LYS A 198 7.40 16.92 4.52
CA LYS A 198 6.15 17.67 4.51
C LYS A 198 5.06 16.84 5.19
N VAL A 199 4.40 17.41 6.17
CA VAL A 199 3.18 16.85 6.75
C VAL A 199 2.01 17.49 6.00
N LEU A 200 1.29 16.67 5.25
CA LEU A 200 0.15 17.11 4.44
C LEU A 200 -1.10 17.25 5.30
N ASN A 201 -2.07 18.01 4.81
CA ASN A 201 -3.38 18.10 5.47
C ASN A 201 -3.95 16.69 5.67
N PRO A 202 -4.56 16.41 6.84
CA PRO A 202 -5.14 15.10 7.10
C PRO A 202 -6.23 14.76 6.09
N LEU A 203 -6.36 13.48 5.78
CA LEU A 203 -7.49 12.95 5.01
C LEU A 203 -8.59 12.56 5.99
N ILE A 204 -9.66 13.33 6.03
CA ILE A 204 -10.84 13.04 6.85
C ILE A 204 -11.81 12.19 6.02
N VAL A 205 -12.17 11.02 6.51
CA VAL A 205 -13.02 10.08 5.77
C VAL A 205 -14.47 10.52 5.82
N MET A 206 -14.97 10.83 7.01
CA MET A 206 -16.39 11.20 7.20
C MET A 206 -16.50 12.55 7.91
N SER A 207 -17.44 13.36 7.45
CA SER A 207 -17.98 14.52 8.16
C SER A 207 -19.39 14.17 8.60
N GLU A 208 -19.66 14.26 9.88
CA GLU A 208 -20.91 13.78 10.49
C GLU A 208 -21.15 12.29 10.15
N ASN A 209 -22.11 12.00 9.26
CA ASN A 209 -22.48 10.64 8.82
C ASN A 209 -22.29 10.39 7.33
N GLU A 210 -21.64 11.32 6.60
CA GLU A 210 -21.38 11.20 5.18
C GLU A 210 -19.88 11.20 4.87
N TYR A 211 -19.52 10.61 3.74
CA TYR A 211 -18.18 10.76 3.19
C TYR A 211 -17.89 12.21 2.84
N THR A 212 -16.70 12.68 3.18
CA THR A 212 -16.24 14.00 2.76
C THR A 212 -16.17 14.09 1.24
N GLN A 213 -16.21 15.31 0.70
CA GLN A 213 -16.11 15.54 -0.74
C GLN A 213 -14.86 14.90 -1.33
N LYS A 214 -13.73 14.99 -0.64
CA LYS A 214 -12.46 14.37 -1.08
C LYS A 214 -12.57 12.85 -1.19
N ILE A 215 -13.24 12.18 -0.27
CA ILE A 215 -13.45 10.73 -0.33
C ILE A 215 -14.38 10.33 -1.47
N LYS A 216 -15.46 11.09 -1.70
CA LYS A 216 -16.36 10.88 -2.84
C LYS A 216 -15.59 10.99 -4.16
N GLU A 217 -14.69 11.96 -4.30
CA GLU A 217 -13.81 12.13 -5.47
C GLU A 217 -12.85 10.93 -5.65
N ILE A 218 -12.25 10.41 -4.56
CA ILE A 218 -11.39 9.22 -4.62
C ILE A 218 -12.19 8.02 -5.11
N PHE A 219 -13.38 7.78 -4.59
CA PHE A 219 -14.22 6.66 -5.01
C PHE A 219 -14.66 6.78 -6.46
N LEU A 220 -15.04 7.97 -6.91
CA LEU A 220 -15.35 8.22 -8.32
C LEU A 220 -14.14 7.98 -9.24
N LYS A 221 -12.96 8.45 -8.85
CA LYS A 221 -11.72 8.27 -9.61
C LYS A 221 -11.32 6.79 -9.71
N THR A 222 -11.45 6.05 -8.61
CA THR A 222 -11.10 4.63 -8.60
C THR A 222 -12.08 3.79 -9.38
N ASP A 223 -13.37 4.12 -9.35
CA ASP A 223 -14.44 3.46 -10.11
C ASP A 223 -14.30 1.94 -10.11
N THR A 224 -14.32 1.35 -8.92
CA THR A 224 -14.12 -0.09 -8.72
C THR A 224 -15.41 -0.77 -8.33
N GLN A 225 -15.68 -1.90 -8.98
CA GLN A 225 -16.78 -2.82 -8.64
C GLN A 225 -16.19 -4.14 -8.15
N SER A 226 -16.52 -4.52 -6.93
CA SER A 226 -16.06 -5.76 -6.31
C SER A 226 -17.05 -6.90 -6.53
N ILE A 227 -16.53 -8.05 -6.95
CA ILE A 227 -17.28 -9.31 -7.09
C ILE A 227 -16.64 -10.33 -6.16
N LYS A 228 -17.39 -10.84 -5.19
CA LYS A 228 -16.95 -11.93 -4.32
C LYS A 228 -17.26 -13.27 -4.99
N CYS A 229 -16.26 -14.12 -5.11
CA CYS A 229 -16.39 -15.46 -5.68
C CYS A 229 -15.27 -16.37 -5.18
N GLN A 230 -15.43 -17.67 -5.39
CA GLN A 230 -14.38 -18.67 -5.22
C GLN A 230 -13.68 -18.89 -6.58
N LEU A 231 -12.32 -18.85 -6.61
CA LEU A 231 -11.49 -19.14 -7.78
C LEU A 231 -10.66 -20.41 -7.56
#